data_83a86abc99fed9787bd9a5a54bef11b9
#
_entry.id   83a86abc99fed9787bd9a5a54bef11b9
#
_cell.length_a   1.000
_cell.length_b   1.000
_cell.length_c   1.000
_cell.angle_alpha   90.00
_cell.angle_beta   90.00
_cell.angle_gamma   90.00
#
_symmetry.space_group_name_H-M   'P 1'
#
loop_
_entity.id
_entity.type
_entity.pdbx_description
1 polymer ?
#
loop_
_entity_poly.entity_id
_entity_poly.type
_entity_poly.pdbx_seq_one_letter_code
_entity_poly.pdbx_strand_id
1 'polypeptide(L)'
;GTANCSVTISEAYVNSPVISTPDSIMIMNKPSLSKFMPKLKKDGHCFVNSSLVTEVEYREDIQVHEVDANNIALRLGNLKVANMVMLGAYLAITKVFTEDEILDIMKKKFTGSKATLIEINKKALEAGRKAVL
;
A
#
# COMPACT_ATOMS: atom_id res chain seq x y z
N GLY A 1 1.67 18.09 8.75
CA GLY A 1 2.57 17.61 7.72
C GLY A 1 2.21 16.25 7.18
N THR A 2 2.72 15.93 6.02
CA THR A 2 2.56 14.61 5.42
C THR A 2 3.81 13.78 5.66
N ALA A 3 3.64 12.46 5.82
CA ALA A 3 4.74 11.53 5.93
C ALA A 3 4.81 10.67 4.66
N ASN A 4 6.02 10.33 4.25
CA ASN A 4 6.25 9.37 3.18
C ASN A 4 7.46 8.51 3.51
N CYS A 5 7.53 7.34 2.87
CA CYS A 5 8.73 6.52 2.93
C CYS A 5 9.00 5.90 1.56
N SER A 6 10.27 5.59 1.32
CA SER A 6 10.71 4.93 0.10
C SER A 6 11.34 3.59 0.44
N VAL A 7 10.98 2.56 -0.31
CA VAL A 7 11.49 1.21 -0.12
C VAL A 7 12.06 0.71 -1.45
N THR A 8 13.29 0.22 -1.42
CA THR A 8 13.93 -0.40 -2.57
C THR A 8 14.17 -1.87 -2.27
N ILE A 9 13.69 -2.73 -3.16
CA ILE A 9 13.84 -4.19 -3.06
C ILE A 9 14.58 -4.65 -4.30
N SER A 10 15.71 -5.34 -4.12
CA SER A 10 16.54 -5.85 -5.22
C SER A 10 17.31 -7.08 -4.78
N GLU A 11 17.57 -7.98 -5.73
CA GLU A 11 18.48 -9.10 -5.53
C GLU A 11 19.94 -8.63 -5.52
N ALA A 12 20.21 -7.48 -6.14
CA ALA A 12 21.53 -6.85 -6.14
C ALA A 12 21.70 -5.92 -4.93
N TYR A 13 22.95 -5.52 -4.66
CA TYR A 13 23.22 -4.57 -3.60
C TYR A 13 22.56 -3.20 -3.86
N VAL A 14 21.89 -2.65 -2.85
CA VAL A 14 21.26 -1.34 -2.94
C VAL A 14 22.19 -0.30 -2.30
N ASN A 15 22.80 0.54 -3.14
CA ASN A 15 23.72 1.59 -2.68
C ASN A 15 23.00 2.77 -2.02
N SER A 16 21.78 3.07 -2.45
CA SER A 16 21.02 4.20 -1.93
C SER A 16 19.54 3.91 -1.94
N PRO A 17 18.82 4.23 -0.86
CA PRO A 17 17.36 4.12 -0.83
C PRO A 17 16.65 5.28 -1.54
N VAL A 18 17.39 6.24 -2.07
CA VAL A 18 16.80 7.37 -2.80
C VAL A 18 16.23 6.89 -4.13
N ILE A 19 14.93 7.14 -4.33
CA ILE A 19 14.21 6.72 -5.52
C ILE A 19 13.77 7.96 -6.28
N SER A 20 14.29 8.14 -7.50
CA SER A 20 13.89 9.24 -8.38
C SER A 20 12.70 8.87 -9.27
N THR A 21 12.63 7.60 -9.70
CA THR A 21 11.59 7.08 -10.59
C THR A 21 11.08 5.76 -10.03
N PRO A 22 10.06 5.79 -9.16
CA PRO A 22 9.53 4.56 -8.55
C PRO A 22 8.79 3.69 -9.56
N ASP A 23 8.83 2.39 -9.35
CA ASP A 23 8.04 1.40 -10.11
C ASP A 23 6.57 1.38 -9.65
N SER A 24 6.35 1.66 -8.38
CA SER A 24 5.03 1.69 -7.77
C SER A 24 4.96 2.81 -6.75
N ILE A 25 3.79 3.43 -6.63
CA ILE A 25 3.49 4.39 -5.57
C ILE A 25 2.20 3.99 -4.87
N MET A 26 2.14 4.24 -3.58
CA MET A 26 0.97 4.01 -2.76
C MET A 26 0.54 5.34 -2.15
N ILE A 27 -0.63 5.82 -2.55
CA ILE A 27 -1.10 7.17 -2.25
C ILE A 27 -2.26 7.09 -1.26
N MET A 28 -2.05 7.65 -0.08
CA MET A 28 -3.03 7.65 0.99
C MET A 28 -3.86 8.94 1.05
N ASN A 29 -3.37 10.03 0.46
CA ASN A 29 -4.08 11.31 0.44
C ASN A 29 -3.85 12.07 -0.87
N LYS A 30 -4.71 13.04 -1.17
CA LYS A 30 -4.69 13.77 -2.43
C LYS A 30 -3.42 14.58 -2.69
N PRO A 31 -2.86 15.32 -1.73
CA PRO A 31 -1.60 16.07 -1.97
C PRO A 31 -0.42 15.20 -2.38
N SER A 32 -0.36 13.97 -1.84
CA SER A 32 0.70 13.02 -2.19
C SER A 32 0.59 12.56 -3.65
N LEU A 33 -0.61 12.43 -4.19
CA LEU A 33 -0.80 12.07 -5.60
C LEU A 33 -0.14 13.10 -6.51
N SER A 34 -0.42 14.38 -6.30
CA SER A 34 0.15 15.48 -7.09
C SER A 34 1.67 15.52 -7.00
N LYS A 35 2.23 15.16 -5.86
CA LYS A 35 3.67 15.17 -5.63
C LYS A 35 4.39 13.98 -6.29
N PHE A 36 3.81 12.79 -6.22
CA PHE A 36 4.50 11.55 -6.58
C PHE A 36 4.10 10.95 -7.93
N MET A 37 2.87 11.17 -8.39
CA MET A 37 2.43 10.64 -9.68
C MET A 37 3.33 11.07 -10.85
N PRO A 38 3.81 12.33 -10.92
CA PRO A 38 4.69 12.74 -12.02
C PRO A 38 6.02 11.97 -12.09
N LYS A 39 6.46 11.42 -10.96
CA LYS A 39 7.72 10.67 -10.83
C LYS A 39 7.59 9.19 -11.15
N LEU A 40 6.36 8.67 -11.16
CA LEU A 40 6.10 7.26 -11.39
C LEU A 40 6.58 6.85 -12.79
N LYS A 41 7.24 5.70 -12.84
CA LYS A 41 7.71 5.11 -14.10
C LYS A 41 6.55 4.86 -15.04
N LYS A 42 6.79 5.00 -16.36
CA LYS A 42 5.84 4.59 -17.38
C LYS A 42 5.45 3.12 -17.16
N ASP A 43 4.16 2.81 -17.30
CA ASP A 43 3.57 1.50 -17.01
C ASP A 43 3.67 1.09 -15.53
N GLY A 44 4.07 2.01 -14.65
CA GLY A 44 4.12 1.77 -13.22
C GLY A 44 2.74 1.69 -12.58
N HIS A 45 2.70 1.16 -11.35
CA HIS A 45 1.46 0.96 -10.61
C HIS A 45 1.22 2.08 -9.60
N CYS A 46 0.04 2.66 -9.64
CA CYS A 46 -0.41 3.68 -8.70
C CYS A 46 -1.58 3.14 -7.88
N PHE A 47 -1.31 2.82 -6.62
CA PHE A 47 -2.34 2.35 -5.68
C PHE A 47 -2.87 3.56 -4.92
N VAL A 48 -4.17 3.81 -5.02
CA VAL A 48 -4.78 5.03 -4.49
C VAL A 48 -5.85 4.69 -3.48
N ASN A 49 -5.79 5.33 -2.32
CA ASN A 49 -6.87 5.25 -1.33
C ASN A 49 -8.04 6.13 -1.79
N SER A 50 -8.99 5.53 -2.49
CA SER A 50 -10.12 6.24 -3.08
C SER A 50 -11.10 6.80 -2.05
N SER A 51 -10.99 6.40 -0.78
CA SER A 51 -11.77 7.02 0.29
C SER A 51 -11.42 8.50 0.50
N LEU A 52 -10.16 8.86 0.24
CA LEU A 52 -9.63 10.21 0.48
C LEU A 52 -9.18 10.92 -0.79
N VAL A 53 -8.91 10.18 -1.85
CA VAL A 53 -8.42 10.73 -3.12
C VAL A 53 -9.53 10.62 -4.16
N THR A 54 -10.22 11.74 -4.39
CA THR A 54 -11.36 11.84 -5.30
C THR A 54 -11.17 13.02 -6.23
N GLU A 55 -11.91 13.02 -7.35
CA GLU A 55 -11.90 14.12 -8.32
C GLU A 55 -10.49 14.43 -8.84
N VAL A 56 -9.77 13.40 -9.26
CA VAL A 56 -8.40 13.52 -9.77
C VAL A 56 -8.30 12.93 -11.16
N GLU A 57 -7.39 13.50 -11.95
CA GLU A 57 -7.01 12.95 -13.25
C GLU A 57 -5.70 12.17 -13.10
N TYR A 58 -5.66 11.00 -13.73
CA TYR A 58 -4.47 10.16 -13.73
C TYR A 58 -3.76 10.24 -15.09
N ARG A 59 -2.44 10.05 -15.05
CA ARG A 59 -1.68 9.86 -16.30
C ARG A 59 -2.19 8.64 -17.04
N GLU A 60 -2.23 8.72 -18.37
CA GLU A 60 -2.70 7.62 -19.23
C GLU A 60 -1.70 6.45 -19.32
N ASP A 61 -0.43 6.71 -19.05
CA ASP A 61 0.67 5.76 -19.20
C ASP A 61 0.99 4.97 -17.92
N ILE A 62 0.08 4.98 -16.93
CA ILE A 62 0.26 4.25 -15.66
C ILE A 62 -0.95 3.34 -15.40
N GLN A 63 -0.76 2.37 -14.49
CA GLN A 63 -1.81 1.46 -14.07
C GLN A 63 -2.35 1.91 -12.71
N VAL A 64 -3.60 2.32 -12.66
CA VAL A 64 -4.23 2.85 -11.45
C VAL A 64 -5.09 1.76 -10.80
N HIS A 65 -4.89 1.57 -9.51
CA HIS A 65 -5.68 0.65 -8.68
C HIS A 65 -6.32 1.46 -7.55
N GLU A 66 -7.62 1.69 -7.63
CA GLU A 66 -8.37 2.40 -6.61
C GLU A 66 -8.83 1.42 -5.53
N VAL A 67 -8.52 1.75 -4.29
CA VAL A 67 -8.88 0.94 -3.13
C VAL A 67 -9.55 1.84 -2.10
N ASP A 68 -10.79 1.52 -1.74
CA ASP A 68 -11.57 2.26 -0.75
C ASP A 68 -11.13 1.87 0.67
N ALA A 69 -9.86 2.14 0.97
CA ALA A 69 -9.16 1.57 2.12
C ALA A 69 -9.75 1.99 3.46
N ASN A 70 -10.15 3.25 3.61
CA ASN A 70 -10.71 3.72 4.88
C ASN A 70 -12.06 3.07 5.17
N ASN A 71 -12.94 2.98 4.18
CA ASN A 71 -14.25 2.35 4.35
C ASN A 71 -14.12 0.84 4.59
N ILE A 72 -13.20 0.18 3.90
CA ILE A 72 -12.90 -1.23 4.14
C ILE A 72 -12.42 -1.43 5.58
N ALA A 73 -11.47 -0.61 6.04
CA ALA A 73 -10.96 -0.68 7.41
C ALA A 73 -12.03 -0.43 8.45
N LEU A 74 -12.91 0.53 8.22
CA LEU A 74 -14.04 0.81 9.12
C LEU A 74 -14.99 -0.38 9.23
N ARG A 75 -15.29 -1.04 8.12
CA ARG A 75 -16.12 -2.26 8.12
C ARG A 75 -15.46 -3.40 8.90
N LEU A 76 -14.14 -3.44 8.94
CA LEU A 76 -13.39 -4.40 9.75
C LEU A 76 -13.32 -4.00 11.23
N GLY A 77 -13.73 -2.78 11.56
CA GLY A 77 -13.81 -2.28 12.92
C GLY A 77 -12.63 -1.45 13.41
N ASN A 78 -11.67 -1.11 12.55
CA ASN A 78 -10.51 -0.31 12.95
C ASN A 78 -9.92 0.45 11.77
N LEU A 79 -10.12 1.76 11.74
CA LEU A 79 -9.57 2.62 10.69
C LEU A 79 -8.04 2.54 10.56
N LYS A 80 -7.34 2.23 11.65
CA LYS A 80 -5.87 2.15 11.66
C LYS A 80 -5.30 1.07 10.73
N VAL A 81 -6.13 0.10 10.32
CA VAL A 81 -5.66 -0.95 9.39
C VAL A 81 -5.83 -0.58 7.91
N ALA A 82 -6.22 0.65 7.59
CA ALA A 82 -6.33 1.09 6.21
C ALA A 82 -5.00 0.95 5.43
N ASN A 83 -3.88 1.18 6.09
CA ASN A 83 -2.55 0.96 5.51
C ASN A 83 -2.33 -0.51 5.12
N MET A 84 -2.83 -1.45 5.91
CA MET A 84 -2.71 -2.88 5.63
C MET A 84 -3.64 -3.32 4.50
N VAL A 85 -4.79 -2.67 4.36
CA VAL A 85 -5.68 -2.86 3.21
C VAL A 85 -4.94 -2.46 1.92
N MET A 86 -4.29 -1.30 1.93
CA MET A 86 -3.49 -0.84 0.79
C MET A 86 -2.32 -1.79 0.50
N LEU A 87 -1.65 -2.27 1.53
CA LEU A 87 -0.56 -3.24 1.37
C LEU A 87 -1.05 -4.54 0.74
N GLY A 88 -2.21 -5.04 1.15
CA GLY A 88 -2.81 -6.23 0.57
C GLY A 88 -3.09 -6.09 -0.93
N ALA A 89 -3.60 -4.93 -1.35
CA ALA A 89 -3.80 -4.63 -2.75
C ALA A 89 -2.48 -4.60 -3.52
N TYR A 90 -1.46 -3.95 -2.97
CA TYR A 90 -0.12 -3.89 -3.55
C TYR A 90 0.48 -5.28 -3.75
N LEU A 91 0.41 -6.13 -2.74
CA LEU A 91 0.95 -7.49 -2.81
C LEU A 91 0.22 -8.36 -3.83
N ALA A 92 -1.09 -8.18 -3.98
CA ALA A 92 -1.89 -8.93 -4.94
C ALA A 92 -1.48 -8.64 -6.39
N ILE A 93 -1.11 -7.41 -6.69
CA ILE A 93 -0.74 -6.97 -8.04
C ILE A 93 0.76 -7.22 -8.31
N THR A 94 1.63 -6.82 -7.38
CA THR A 94 3.09 -6.89 -7.59
C THR A 94 3.70 -8.24 -7.25
N LYS A 95 3.09 -8.97 -6.33
CA LYS A 95 3.54 -10.31 -5.87
C LYS A 95 4.98 -10.35 -5.37
N VAL A 96 5.49 -9.22 -4.85
CA VAL A 96 6.85 -9.14 -4.31
C VAL A 96 7.03 -9.97 -3.04
N PHE A 97 5.95 -10.11 -2.26
CA PHE A 97 5.89 -10.97 -1.07
C PHE A 97 4.53 -11.65 -1.02
N THR A 98 4.47 -12.79 -0.31
CA THR A 98 3.19 -13.45 0.00
C THR A 98 2.58 -12.85 1.26
N GLU A 99 1.26 -13.04 1.44
CA GLU A 99 0.60 -12.66 2.68
C GLU A 99 1.19 -13.39 3.88
N ASP A 100 1.54 -14.67 3.72
CA ASP A 100 2.13 -15.49 4.80
C ASP A 100 3.47 -14.93 5.24
N GLU A 101 4.31 -14.46 4.32
CA GLU A 101 5.58 -13.82 4.65
C GLU A 101 5.37 -12.55 5.47
N ILE A 102 4.38 -11.73 5.12
CA ILE A 102 4.02 -10.53 5.87
C ILE A 102 3.47 -10.89 7.25
N LEU A 103 2.61 -11.89 7.33
CA LEU A 103 2.04 -12.35 8.61
C LEU A 103 3.13 -12.87 9.55
N ASP A 104 4.13 -13.59 9.02
CA ASP A 104 5.25 -14.06 9.82
C ASP A 104 6.06 -12.89 10.42
N ILE A 105 6.26 -11.84 9.66
CA ILE A 105 6.93 -10.63 10.14
C ILE A 105 6.09 -9.95 11.24
N MET A 106 4.77 -9.88 11.06
CA MET A 106 3.86 -9.31 12.05
C MET A 106 3.91 -10.09 13.37
N LYS A 107 3.93 -11.42 13.30
CA LYS A 107 4.02 -12.29 14.50
C LYS A 107 5.29 -12.01 15.30
N LYS A 108 6.38 -11.65 14.63
CA LYS A 108 7.64 -11.29 15.28
C LYS A 108 7.61 -9.89 15.88
N LYS A 109 6.89 -8.96 15.27
CA LYS A 109 6.85 -7.55 15.68
C LYS A 109 5.71 -7.23 16.65
N PHE A 110 4.55 -7.87 16.48
CA PHE A 110 3.38 -7.66 17.31
C PHE A 110 3.37 -8.71 18.42
N THR A 111 4.08 -8.41 19.50
CA THR A 111 4.20 -9.28 20.67
C THR A 111 3.48 -8.65 21.86
N GLY A 112 3.24 -9.44 22.90
CA GLY A 112 2.52 -9.00 24.08
C GLY A 112 1.10 -8.56 23.76
N SER A 113 0.69 -7.38 24.22
CA SER A 113 -0.66 -6.85 23.98
C SER A 113 -0.96 -6.58 22.51
N LYS A 114 0.07 -6.38 21.69
CA LYS A 114 -0.08 -6.14 20.24
C LYS A 114 -0.38 -7.41 19.44
N ALA A 115 -0.19 -8.59 20.01
CA ALA A 115 -0.46 -9.85 19.34
C ALA A 115 -1.94 -9.99 18.92
N THR A 116 -2.86 -9.33 19.64
CA THR A 116 -4.29 -9.32 19.30
C THR A 116 -4.60 -8.59 17.99
N LEU A 117 -3.66 -7.76 17.50
CA LEU A 117 -3.83 -7.01 16.26
C LEU A 117 -3.55 -7.85 15.00
N ILE A 118 -2.92 -9.01 15.16
CA ILE A 118 -2.52 -9.84 14.01
C ILE A 118 -3.73 -10.27 13.19
N GLU A 119 -4.81 -10.69 13.84
CA GLU A 119 -6.01 -11.18 13.15
C GLU A 119 -6.68 -10.09 12.32
N ILE A 120 -6.85 -8.88 12.87
CA ILE A 120 -7.46 -7.78 12.11
C ILE A 120 -6.56 -7.33 10.95
N ASN A 121 -5.25 -7.34 11.13
CA ASN A 121 -4.32 -7.02 10.06
C ASN A 121 -4.33 -8.08 8.95
N LYS A 122 -4.49 -9.34 9.30
CA LYS A 122 -4.69 -10.42 8.33
C LYS A 122 -5.95 -10.18 7.50
N LYS A 123 -7.06 -9.86 8.14
CA LYS A 123 -8.32 -9.54 7.46
C LYS A 123 -8.17 -8.32 6.55
N ALA A 124 -7.41 -7.32 6.97
CA ALA A 124 -7.14 -6.14 6.18
C ALA A 124 -6.35 -6.46 4.90
N LEU A 125 -5.31 -7.29 5.01
CA LEU A 125 -4.55 -7.76 3.84
C LEU A 125 -5.45 -8.51 2.84
N GLU A 126 -6.28 -9.42 3.33
CA GLU A 126 -7.21 -10.18 2.49
C GLU A 126 -8.23 -9.28 1.80
N ALA A 127 -8.78 -8.30 2.52
CA ALA A 127 -9.75 -7.35 1.99
C ALA A 127 -9.12 -6.47 0.88
N GLY A 128 -7.88 -6.04 1.07
CA GLY A 128 -7.15 -5.28 0.07
C GLY A 128 -6.89 -6.09 -1.20
N ARG A 129 -6.50 -7.35 -1.04
CA ARG A 129 -6.31 -8.27 -2.15
C ARG A 129 -7.60 -8.42 -2.97
N LYS A 130 -8.72 -8.66 -2.30
CA LYS A 130 -10.02 -8.83 -2.96
C LYS A 130 -10.49 -7.56 -3.68
N ALA A 131 -10.09 -6.40 -3.21
CA ALA A 131 -10.50 -5.11 -3.80
C ALA A 131 -9.91 -4.88 -5.20
N VAL A 132 -8.82 -5.53 -5.56
CA VAL A 132 -8.11 -5.35 -6.84
C VAL A 132 -8.14 -6.59 -7.74
N LEU A 133 -8.74 -7.66 -7.30
CA LEU A 133 -8.88 -8.89 -8.08
C LEU A 133 -10.24 -9.03 -8.75
#